data_d51353dfb776f31f663fe8038f980a94
#
_entry.id   d51353dfb776f31f663fe8038f980a94
#
_cell.length_a   1.000
_cell.length_b   1.000
_cell.length_c   1.000
_cell.angle_alpha   90.00
_cell.angle_beta   90.00
_cell.angle_gamma   90.00
#
_symmetry.space_group_name_H-M   'P 1'
#
loop_
_entity.id
_entity.type
_entity.pdbx_description
1 polymer ?
#
loop_
_entity_poly.entity_id
_entity_poly.type
_entity_poly.pdbx_seq_one_letter_code
_entity_poly.pdbx_strand_id
1 'polypeptide(L)'
;MDFLLDTCGRRRCLLVVMQLLVLKAAANCPKPQGGDHIVLSNEALLMNEFPEGSTATVECVHGYVIDTGSGVLSCTGGKWTELDLRCKKKDCGTPKHQPHLIFNLTEGTLFGAEIEVRCEKGFQISGSSFKTCYATGWRGSAKCEIATCEHPAAVANGTSLWASQDEPTYGEIVEFACNEGFTLVGSKSIVCSDGGRYSPGPPECRGVRRALTEEASTTRASSTTTSSGDKHDGGVNTYTDTGKLLNSRSNKDVSFILCLTMIVSFRIYASCRLCHMRFTR
;
A
#
# COMPACT_ATOMS: atom_id res chain seq x y z
N MET A 1 -31.17 78.22 25.48
CA MET A 1 -30.72 77.66 24.20
C MET A 1 -29.67 76.57 24.31
N ASP A 2 -29.28 76.15 25.51
CA ASP A 2 -28.15 75.24 25.70
C ASP A 2 -28.50 73.72 25.71
N PHE A 3 -29.78 73.40 25.82
CA PHE A 3 -30.18 71.95 25.82
C PHE A 3 -30.22 71.28 24.45
N LEU A 4 -30.19 72.05 23.37
CA LEU A 4 -30.24 71.43 22.00
C LEU A 4 -28.86 71.09 21.43
N LEU A 5 -27.81 71.71 21.95
CA LEU A 5 -26.45 71.47 21.51
C LEU A 5 -25.89 70.18 22.11
N ASP A 6 -26.29 69.84 23.34
CA ASP A 6 -25.78 68.64 24.03
C ASP A 6 -26.36 67.34 23.47
N THR A 7 -27.62 67.36 23.00
CA THR A 7 -28.25 66.19 22.37
C THR A 7 -27.67 65.87 20.99
N CYS A 8 -27.22 66.90 20.26
CA CYS A 8 -26.61 66.70 18.92
C CYS A 8 -25.18 66.14 19.06
N GLY A 9 -24.43 66.56 20.07
CA GLY A 9 -23.10 66.04 20.40
C GLY A 9 -23.15 64.57 20.82
N ARG A 10 -24.07 64.27 21.73
CA ARG A 10 -24.30 62.87 22.18
C ARG A 10 -24.71 61.94 21.07
N ARG A 11 -25.60 62.34 20.16
CA ARG A 11 -26.00 61.53 19.00
C ARG A 11 -24.85 61.30 18.02
N ARG A 12 -24.05 62.34 17.74
CA ARG A 12 -22.83 62.19 16.89
C ARG A 12 -21.79 61.29 17.54
N CYS A 13 -21.57 61.48 18.86
CA CYS A 13 -20.67 60.63 19.58
C CYS A 13 -21.14 59.16 19.62
N LEU A 14 -22.44 58.90 19.84
CA LEU A 14 -23.00 57.56 19.79
C LEU A 14 -22.89 56.93 18.39
N LEU A 15 -23.12 57.74 17.34
CA LEU A 15 -22.98 57.24 15.95
C LEU A 15 -21.51 56.91 15.65
N VAL A 16 -20.54 57.74 16.07
CA VAL A 16 -19.13 57.47 15.91
C VAL A 16 -18.70 56.23 16.71
N VAL A 17 -19.14 56.09 17.94
CA VAL A 17 -18.87 54.90 18.77
C VAL A 17 -19.52 53.66 18.16
N MET A 18 -20.76 53.76 17.66
CA MET A 18 -21.38 52.65 16.95
C MET A 18 -20.68 52.31 15.65
N GLN A 19 -20.21 53.29 14.86
CA GLN A 19 -19.38 53.03 13.69
C GLN A 19 -18.02 52.41 14.06
N LEU A 20 -17.37 52.84 15.12
CA LEU A 20 -16.13 52.24 15.61
C LEU A 20 -16.36 50.83 16.16
N LEU A 21 -17.50 50.52 16.71
CA LEU A 21 -17.86 49.16 17.15
C LEU A 21 -18.20 48.25 15.96
N VAL A 22 -18.81 48.79 14.90
CA VAL A 22 -19.10 48.03 13.69
C VAL A 22 -17.82 47.75 12.86
N LEU A 23 -16.82 48.69 12.93
CA LEU A 23 -15.53 48.49 12.26
C LEU A 23 -14.66 47.43 12.93
N LYS A 24 -15.00 47.00 14.14
CA LYS A 24 -14.40 45.85 14.81
C LYS A 24 -15.20 44.55 14.63
N ALA A 25 -16.02 44.45 13.58
CA ALA A 25 -16.49 43.13 13.16
C ALA A 25 -15.25 42.32 12.81
N ALA A 26 -14.83 41.48 13.76
CA ALA A 26 -13.69 40.59 13.58
C ALA A 26 -13.91 39.81 12.30
N ALA A 27 -13.07 40.03 11.32
CA ALA A 27 -13.13 39.31 10.05
C ALA A 27 -12.66 37.88 10.31
N ASN A 28 -13.59 36.95 10.48
CA ASN A 28 -13.24 35.54 10.60
C ASN A 28 -12.63 35.05 9.27
N CYS A 29 -11.57 34.30 9.35
CA CYS A 29 -11.03 33.64 8.20
C CYS A 29 -11.91 32.44 7.80
N PRO A 30 -12.01 32.14 6.51
CA PRO A 30 -12.65 30.91 6.07
C PRO A 30 -11.83 29.70 6.54
N LYS A 31 -12.44 28.50 6.55
CA LYS A 31 -11.70 27.28 6.88
C LYS A 31 -10.48 27.13 5.95
N PRO A 32 -9.27 26.93 6.47
CA PRO A 32 -8.08 26.79 5.65
C PRO A 32 -8.22 25.60 4.68
N GLN A 33 -7.65 25.74 3.50
CA GLN A 33 -7.56 24.65 2.54
C GLN A 33 -6.15 24.07 2.58
N GLY A 34 -6.04 22.75 2.45
CA GLY A 34 -4.77 22.07 2.26
C GLY A 34 -4.20 22.34 0.86
N GLY A 35 -3.06 21.74 0.60
CA GLY A 35 -2.37 21.77 -0.71
C GLY A 35 -2.02 20.36 -1.18
N ASP A 36 -1.10 20.28 -2.14
CA ASP A 36 -0.60 19.01 -2.62
C ASP A 36 0.10 18.26 -1.47
N HIS A 37 -0.47 17.11 -1.11
CA HIS A 37 -0.01 16.28 0.00
C HIS A 37 -0.01 16.96 1.38
N ILE A 38 -0.86 18.01 1.54
CA ILE A 38 -1.00 18.77 2.78
C ILE A 38 -2.45 18.73 3.23
N VAL A 39 -2.67 18.44 4.51
CA VAL A 39 -3.97 18.39 5.16
C VAL A 39 -3.97 19.26 6.41
N LEU A 40 -5.16 19.65 6.89
CA LEU A 40 -5.29 20.29 8.17
C LEU A 40 -4.93 19.30 9.29
N SER A 41 -4.25 19.79 10.31
CA SER A 41 -4.02 19.02 11.54
C SER A 41 -5.36 18.64 12.19
N ASN A 42 -5.35 17.61 13.03
CA ASN A 42 -6.55 17.19 13.74
C ASN A 42 -7.12 18.33 14.61
N GLU A 43 -6.28 19.18 15.18
CA GLU A 43 -6.70 20.34 15.97
C GLU A 43 -7.43 21.35 15.08
N ALA A 44 -6.86 21.70 13.93
CA ALA A 44 -7.48 22.63 12.98
C ALA A 44 -8.77 22.08 12.37
N LEU A 45 -8.89 20.76 12.21
CA LEU A 45 -10.12 20.12 11.73
C LEU A 45 -11.28 20.22 12.71
N LEU A 46 -10.99 20.23 14.01
CA LEU A 46 -11.98 20.34 15.09
C LEU A 46 -12.45 21.80 15.34
N MET A 47 -11.72 22.79 14.82
CA MET A 47 -12.11 24.19 14.93
C MET A 47 -13.28 24.51 13.99
N ASN A 48 -14.34 25.12 14.54
CA ASN A 48 -15.50 25.54 13.76
C ASN A 48 -15.37 26.95 13.21
N GLU A 49 -14.62 27.83 13.92
CA GLU A 49 -14.45 29.23 13.58
C GLU A 49 -12.96 29.63 13.72
N PHE A 50 -12.57 30.55 12.87
CA PHE A 50 -11.18 31.07 12.83
C PHE A 50 -11.21 32.60 12.94
N PRO A 51 -11.31 33.14 14.17
CA PRO A 51 -11.32 34.59 14.39
C PRO A 51 -9.99 35.23 13.99
N GLU A 52 -10.04 36.55 13.79
CA GLU A 52 -8.83 37.35 13.54
C GLU A 52 -7.75 37.09 14.58
N GLY A 53 -6.51 36.88 14.13
CA GLY A 53 -5.36 36.56 14.98
C GLY A 53 -5.27 35.08 15.38
N SER A 54 -6.20 34.22 15.00
CA SER A 54 -6.09 32.78 15.24
C SER A 54 -5.03 32.15 14.34
N THR A 55 -4.50 31.01 14.76
CA THR A 55 -3.57 30.19 13.98
C THR A 55 -4.19 28.84 13.69
N ALA A 56 -3.88 28.28 12.51
CA ALA A 56 -4.21 26.94 12.14
C ALA A 56 -2.95 26.20 11.67
N THR A 57 -2.84 24.92 11.99
CA THR A 57 -1.71 24.10 11.57
C THR A 57 -2.13 23.15 10.46
N VAL A 58 -1.22 22.95 9.52
CA VAL A 58 -1.34 21.97 8.45
C VAL A 58 -0.18 20.98 8.52
N GLU A 59 -0.41 19.77 8.07
CA GLU A 59 0.53 18.66 8.17
C GLU A 59 0.64 17.94 6.82
N CYS A 60 1.76 17.23 6.63
CA CYS A 60 1.89 16.37 5.48
C CYS A 60 0.96 15.15 5.60
N VAL A 61 0.36 14.73 4.50
CA VAL A 61 -0.45 13.51 4.45
C VAL A 61 0.39 12.29 4.84
N HIS A 62 -0.29 11.24 5.28
CA HIS A 62 0.36 9.98 5.66
C HIS A 62 1.32 9.47 4.59
N GLY A 63 2.55 9.16 4.99
CA GLY A 63 3.61 8.72 4.08
C GLY A 63 4.45 9.85 3.47
N TYR A 64 4.14 11.09 3.81
CA TYR A 64 4.94 12.26 3.44
C TYR A 64 5.55 12.90 4.68
N VAL A 65 6.65 13.60 4.50
CA VAL A 65 7.38 14.33 5.54
C VAL A 65 7.61 15.76 5.09
N ILE A 66 7.82 16.66 6.04
CA ILE A 66 8.13 18.06 5.75
C ILE A 66 9.46 18.14 4.99
N ASP A 67 9.43 18.82 3.86
CA ASP A 67 10.61 19.18 3.10
C ASP A 67 11.08 20.59 3.47
N THR A 68 10.17 21.56 3.42
CA THR A 68 10.41 22.96 3.82
C THR A 68 9.13 23.56 4.40
N GLY A 69 9.26 24.66 5.15
CA GLY A 69 8.16 25.44 5.71
C GLY A 69 7.75 25.01 7.11
N SER A 70 6.87 25.81 7.71
CA SER A 70 6.43 25.63 9.10
C SER A 70 5.08 24.92 9.24
N GLY A 71 4.24 25.04 8.22
CA GLY A 71 2.86 24.53 8.26
C GLY A 71 1.94 25.31 9.21
N VAL A 72 2.33 26.51 9.64
CA VAL A 72 1.52 27.36 10.50
C VAL A 72 0.90 28.49 9.66
N LEU A 73 -0.42 28.55 9.65
CA LEU A 73 -1.19 29.61 9.00
C LEU A 73 -1.71 30.58 10.06
N SER A 74 -1.61 31.88 9.82
CA SER A 74 -2.14 32.93 10.70
C SER A 74 -3.26 33.69 9.99
N CYS A 75 -4.36 33.91 10.69
CA CYS A 75 -5.49 34.68 10.20
C CYS A 75 -5.24 36.17 10.39
N THR A 76 -5.17 36.92 9.29
CA THR A 76 -4.96 38.38 9.33
C THR A 76 -5.81 39.08 8.28
N GLY A 77 -6.65 40.03 8.70
CA GLY A 77 -7.56 40.77 7.79
C GLY A 77 -8.57 39.86 7.10
N GLY A 78 -9.03 38.78 7.75
CA GLY A 78 -9.95 37.80 7.19
C GLY A 78 -9.32 36.89 6.14
N LYS A 79 -8.00 36.83 6.05
CA LYS A 79 -7.25 35.98 5.11
C LYS A 79 -6.15 35.22 5.85
N TRP A 80 -5.86 34.03 5.37
CA TRP A 80 -4.73 33.25 5.83
C TRP A 80 -3.43 33.75 5.22
N THR A 81 -2.34 33.64 5.98
CA THR A 81 -0.99 33.77 5.45
C THR A 81 -0.77 32.75 4.34
N GLU A 82 0.18 33.01 3.46
CA GLU A 82 0.54 32.08 2.39
C GLU A 82 1.04 30.76 2.97
N LEU A 83 0.63 29.66 2.36
CA LEU A 83 1.04 28.30 2.73
C LEU A 83 2.48 28.07 2.30
N ASP A 84 3.40 28.00 3.25
CA ASP A 84 4.85 27.80 3.02
C ASP A 84 5.26 26.33 3.09
N LEU A 85 4.41 25.44 3.64
CA LEU A 85 4.69 24.03 3.84
C LEU A 85 4.83 23.32 2.48
N ARG A 86 5.91 22.57 2.33
CA ARG A 86 6.12 21.62 1.23
C ARG A 86 6.38 20.23 1.79
N CYS A 87 5.73 19.25 1.19
CA CYS A 87 5.81 17.86 1.62
C CYS A 87 6.47 17.01 0.53
N LYS A 88 7.36 16.10 0.95
CA LYS A 88 7.98 15.09 0.08
C LYS A 88 7.67 13.68 0.58
N LYS A 89 7.72 12.69 -0.31
CA LYS A 89 7.59 11.29 0.09
C LYS A 89 8.65 10.94 1.14
N LYS A 90 8.23 10.24 2.18
CA LYS A 90 9.16 9.70 3.17
C LYS A 90 10.13 8.74 2.49
N ASP A 91 11.41 8.86 2.81
CA ASP A 91 12.42 7.88 2.43
C ASP A 91 12.60 6.87 3.57
N CYS A 92 12.41 5.59 3.28
CA CYS A 92 12.66 4.51 4.22
C CYS A 92 14.15 4.17 4.33
N GLY A 93 14.97 4.65 3.41
CA GLY A 93 16.39 4.30 3.31
C GLY A 93 16.62 2.82 3.06
N THR A 94 17.87 2.38 3.18
CA THR A 94 18.22 0.96 3.05
C THR A 94 17.63 0.15 4.22
N PRO A 95 16.97 -0.99 3.97
CA PRO A 95 16.51 -1.88 5.03
C PRO A 95 17.66 -2.34 5.93
N LYS A 96 17.37 -2.63 7.20
CA LYS A 96 18.37 -3.15 8.13
C LYS A 96 18.91 -4.47 7.60
N HIS A 97 20.25 -4.58 7.64
CA HIS A 97 20.94 -5.82 7.27
C HIS A 97 20.42 -7.02 8.09
N GLN A 98 20.20 -8.12 7.41
CA GLN A 98 19.86 -9.42 8.00
C GLN A 98 20.74 -10.49 7.38
N PRO A 99 21.13 -11.54 8.12
CA PRO A 99 22.00 -12.59 7.61
C PRO A 99 21.43 -13.24 6.35
N HIS A 100 22.29 -13.45 5.36
CA HIS A 100 22.00 -14.12 4.09
C HIS A 100 20.89 -13.49 3.24
N LEU A 101 20.44 -12.24 3.55
CA LEU A 101 19.35 -11.58 2.91
C LEU A 101 19.86 -10.44 2.02
N ILE A 102 19.49 -10.47 0.75
CA ILE A 102 19.90 -9.51 -0.29
C ILE A 102 18.67 -8.69 -0.68
N PHE A 103 18.81 -7.35 -0.70
CA PHE A 103 17.77 -6.41 -1.11
C PHE A 103 18.04 -5.90 -2.51
N ASN A 104 17.04 -5.97 -3.37
CA ASN A 104 17.06 -5.31 -4.67
C ASN A 104 16.39 -3.93 -4.54
N LEU A 105 17.19 -2.87 -4.57
CA LEU A 105 16.73 -1.48 -4.37
C LEU A 105 16.48 -0.72 -5.68
N THR A 106 16.31 -1.39 -6.81
CA THR A 106 16.11 -0.73 -8.12
C THR A 106 14.86 0.13 -8.16
N GLU A 107 13.79 -0.24 -7.43
CA GLU A 107 12.55 0.54 -7.33
C GLU A 107 12.65 1.71 -6.34
N GLY A 108 13.83 1.93 -5.75
CA GLY A 108 14.07 2.98 -4.78
C GLY A 108 13.59 2.66 -3.39
N THR A 109 13.61 3.70 -2.51
CA THR A 109 13.35 3.56 -1.07
C THR A 109 12.24 4.49 -0.56
N LEU A 110 11.56 5.18 -1.46
CA LEU A 110 10.53 6.16 -1.10
C LEU A 110 9.22 5.47 -0.68
N PHE A 111 8.41 6.17 0.07
CA PHE A 111 7.09 5.73 0.48
C PHE A 111 6.28 5.15 -0.68
N GLY A 112 5.79 3.93 -0.50
CA GLY A 112 5.09 3.14 -1.50
C GLY A 112 6.00 2.27 -2.37
N ALA A 113 7.34 2.42 -2.30
CA ALA A 113 8.26 1.53 -3.02
C ALA A 113 8.17 0.10 -2.46
N GLU A 114 8.20 -0.86 -3.36
CA GLU A 114 8.25 -2.28 -3.05
C GLU A 114 9.57 -2.84 -3.58
N ILE A 115 10.35 -3.47 -2.72
CA ILE A 115 11.64 -4.05 -3.05
C ILE A 115 11.59 -5.57 -2.95
N GLU A 116 12.21 -6.23 -3.92
CA GLU A 116 12.38 -7.67 -3.90
C GLU A 116 13.47 -8.08 -2.92
N VAL A 117 13.22 -9.19 -2.23
CA VAL A 117 14.14 -9.78 -1.27
C VAL A 117 14.52 -11.17 -1.74
N ARG A 118 15.82 -11.45 -1.74
CA ARG A 118 16.38 -12.76 -2.12
C ARG A 118 17.33 -13.26 -1.04
N CYS A 119 17.49 -14.56 -0.99
CA CYS A 119 18.50 -15.16 -0.15
C CYS A 119 19.80 -15.40 -0.91
N GLU A 120 20.92 -15.43 -0.18
CA GLU A 120 22.20 -15.92 -0.68
C GLU A 120 22.08 -17.39 -1.11
N LYS A 121 23.04 -17.83 -1.91
CA LYS A 121 23.11 -19.21 -2.39
C LYS A 121 23.16 -20.19 -1.22
N GLY A 122 22.36 -21.25 -1.29
CA GLY A 122 22.22 -22.25 -0.22
C GLY A 122 21.18 -21.92 0.83
N PHE A 123 20.49 -20.80 0.69
CA PHE A 123 19.41 -20.38 1.59
C PHE A 123 18.10 -20.22 0.84
N GLN A 124 17.02 -20.51 1.50
CA GLN A 124 15.66 -20.32 1.00
C GLN A 124 14.92 -19.27 1.83
N ILE A 125 14.01 -18.53 1.18
CA ILE A 125 13.25 -17.50 1.84
C ILE A 125 12.11 -18.09 2.65
N SER A 126 12.02 -17.69 3.91
CA SER A 126 10.90 -17.95 4.80
C SER A 126 10.17 -16.62 5.04
N GLY A 127 8.88 -16.58 4.72
CA GLY A 127 8.06 -15.38 4.80
C GLY A 127 7.88 -14.67 3.44
N SER A 128 7.86 -13.34 3.45
CA SER A 128 7.59 -12.54 2.23
C SER A 128 8.85 -12.36 1.40
N SER A 129 8.75 -12.52 0.08
CA SER A 129 9.82 -12.19 -0.88
C SER A 129 9.89 -10.70 -1.22
N PHE A 130 9.05 -9.87 -0.61
CA PHE A 130 9.01 -8.43 -0.84
C PHE A 130 8.94 -7.67 0.48
N LYS A 131 9.47 -6.44 0.48
CA LYS A 131 9.28 -5.44 1.53
C LYS A 131 8.74 -4.17 0.91
N THR A 132 7.75 -3.56 1.58
CA THR A 132 7.14 -2.31 1.15
C THR A 132 7.47 -1.18 2.12
N CYS A 133 7.81 -0.01 1.60
CA CYS A 133 8.06 1.20 2.38
C CYS A 133 6.75 1.86 2.79
N TYR A 134 6.44 1.80 4.08
CA TYR A 134 5.30 2.49 4.71
C TYR A 134 5.76 3.75 5.46
N ALA A 135 4.81 4.56 5.91
CA ALA A 135 5.09 5.72 6.74
C ALA A 135 5.84 5.36 8.05
N THR A 136 5.69 4.13 8.54
CA THR A 136 6.40 3.60 9.71
C THR A 136 7.73 2.93 9.39
N GLY A 137 8.13 2.88 8.13
CA GLY A 137 9.33 2.19 7.65
C GLY A 137 9.02 0.92 6.87
N TRP A 138 10.05 0.12 6.60
CA TRP A 138 9.93 -1.13 5.86
C TRP A 138 9.06 -2.15 6.58
N ARG A 139 8.10 -2.72 5.85
CA ARG A 139 7.23 -3.83 6.27
C ARG A 139 7.43 -5.03 5.36
N GLY A 140 7.20 -6.21 5.89
CA GLY A 140 7.44 -7.51 5.25
C GLY A 140 8.44 -8.32 6.06
N SER A 141 7.99 -9.50 6.52
CA SER A 141 8.85 -10.44 7.25
C SER A 141 9.54 -11.36 6.26
N ALA A 142 10.83 -11.21 6.09
CA ALA A 142 11.68 -12.09 5.29
C ALA A 142 12.81 -12.60 6.18
N LYS A 143 13.05 -13.90 6.12
CA LYS A 143 14.21 -14.56 6.73
C LYS A 143 14.80 -15.50 5.70
N CYS A 144 16.11 -15.69 5.77
CA CYS A 144 16.78 -16.72 5.01
C CYS A 144 17.16 -17.87 5.93
N GLU A 145 16.63 -19.03 5.64
CA GLU A 145 16.92 -20.28 6.34
C GLU A 145 17.71 -21.18 5.41
N ILE A 146 18.56 -22.06 5.95
CA ILE A 146 19.31 -22.99 5.10
C ILE A 146 18.32 -23.80 4.25
N ALA A 147 18.60 -23.95 2.97
CA ALA A 147 17.73 -24.71 2.09
C ALA A 147 17.79 -26.20 2.45
N THR A 148 16.63 -26.84 2.54
CA THR A 148 16.52 -28.29 2.75
C THR A 148 15.97 -28.96 1.51
N CYS A 149 16.33 -30.22 1.29
CA CYS A 149 15.76 -31.07 0.27
C CYS A 149 14.83 -32.08 0.93
N GLU A 150 13.69 -32.38 0.28
CA GLU A 150 12.83 -33.46 0.74
C GLU A 150 13.62 -34.76 0.97
N HIS A 151 13.12 -35.65 1.83
CA HIS A 151 13.76 -36.96 2.01
C HIS A 151 13.97 -37.65 0.67
N PRO A 152 15.14 -38.28 0.46
CA PRO A 152 15.46 -38.95 -0.78
C PRO A 152 14.37 -39.96 -1.17
N ALA A 153 13.89 -39.88 -2.39
CA ALA A 153 12.91 -40.82 -2.90
C ALA A 153 13.42 -42.26 -2.84
N ALA A 154 12.57 -43.20 -2.48
CA ALA A 154 12.90 -44.60 -2.51
C ALA A 154 13.25 -45.05 -3.95
N VAL A 155 14.38 -45.73 -4.10
CA VAL A 155 14.80 -46.30 -5.37
C VAL A 155 14.40 -47.77 -5.41
N ALA A 156 13.69 -48.16 -6.48
CA ALA A 156 13.28 -49.53 -6.66
C ALA A 156 14.51 -50.48 -6.70
N ASN A 157 14.49 -51.56 -5.90
CA ASN A 157 15.57 -52.51 -5.74
C ASN A 157 16.90 -51.90 -5.23
N GLY A 158 16.79 -50.80 -4.46
CA GLY A 158 17.91 -50.15 -3.82
C GLY A 158 17.50 -49.43 -2.57
N THR A 159 18.45 -48.84 -1.88
CA THR A 159 18.24 -48.07 -0.64
C THR A 159 19.06 -46.78 -0.68
N SER A 160 18.53 -45.71 -0.11
CA SER A 160 19.34 -44.53 0.23
C SER A 160 20.09 -44.78 1.55
N LEU A 161 21.29 -44.30 1.64
CA LEU A 161 22.14 -44.41 2.82
C LEU A 161 22.00 -43.17 3.73
N TRP A 162 20.91 -42.43 3.63
CA TRP A 162 20.59 -41.32 4.53
C TRP A 162 20.00 -41.85 5.83
N ALA A 163 20.79 -41.72 6.92
CA ALA A 163 20.42 -42.30 8.21
C ALA A 163 19.71 -41.30 9.16
N SER A 164 19.75 -39.99 8.83
CA SER A 164 19.10 -38.96 9.64
C SER A 164 17.57 -38.99 9.42
N GLN A 165 16.83 -38.62 10.48
CA GLN A 165 15.39 -38.33 10.36
C GLN A 165 15.12 -36.92 9.86
N ASP A 166 16.13 -36.04 9.91
CA ASP A 166 16.04 -34.69 9.39
C ASP A 166 16.25 -34.67 7.88
N GLU A 167 15.63 -33.69 7.22
CA GLU A 167 15.81 -33.45 5.80
C GLU A 167 17.26 -33.02 5.50
N PRO A 168 17.88 -33.53 4.42
CA PRO A 168 19.22 -33.10 4.00
C PRO A 168 19.25 -31.60 3.72
N THR A 169 20.23 -30.90 4.30
CA THR A 169 20.44 -29.47 4.08
C THR A 169 21.32 -29.23 2.83
N TYR A 170 21.32 -27.96 2.35
CA TYR A 170 22.13 -27.56 1.21
C TYR A 170 23.59 -28.00 1.34
N GLY A 171 24.07 -28.70 0.31
CA GLY A 171 25.43 -29.24 0.22
C GLY A 171 25.60 -30.64 0.81
N GLU A 172 24.63 -31.18 1.53
CA GLU A 172 24.69 -32.55 2.04
C GLU A 172 24.51 -33.58 0.92
N ILE A 173 25.22 -34.69 1.07
CA ILE A 173 25.32 -35.75 0.07
C ILE A 173 24.51 -36.95 0.56
N VAL A 174 23.70 -37.48 -0.32
CA VAL A 174 22.94 -38.72 -0.12
C VAL A 174 23.52 -39.78 -1.05
N GLU A 175 23.98 -40.92 -0.49
CA GLU A 175 24.47 -42.06 -1.27
C GLU A 175 23.36 -43.12 -1.44
N PHE A 176 23.49 -43.91 -2.51
CA PHE A 176 22.57 -45.01 -2.83
C PHE A 176 23.35 -46.32 -3.00
N ALA A 177 22.71 -47.42 -2.60
CA ALA A 177 23.16 -48.77 -2.85
C ALA A 177 22.05 -49.61 -3.48
N CYS A 178 22.40 -50.43 -4.46
CA CYS A 178 21.44 -51.36 -5.02
C CYS A 178 21.49 -52.71 -4.29
N ASN A 179 20.37 -53.40 -4.23
CA ASN A 179 20.25 -54.75 -3.70
C ASN A 179 21.04 -55.75 -4.55
N GLU A 180 21.34 -56.93 -3.98
CA GLU A 180 22.02 -57.98 -4.71
C GLU A 180 21.30 -58.35 -6.01
N GLY A 181 22.07 -58.53 -7.10
CA GLY A 181 21.55 -58.82 -8.42
C GLY A 181 21.15 -57.61 -9.24
N PHE A 182 21.32 -56.39 -8.71
CA PHE A 182 21.05 -55.15 -9.41
C PHE A 182 22.29 -54.30 -9.57
N THR A 183 22.39 -53.61 -10.70
CA THR A 183 23.50 -52.65 -10.97
C THR A 183 22.98 -51.26 -10.93
N LEU A 184 23.69 -50.34 -10.29
CA LEU A 184 23.39 -48.94 -10.21
C LEU A 184 23.63 -48.24 -11.54
N VAL A 185 22.63 -47.56 -12.06
CA VAL A 185 22.68 -46.74 -13.28
C VAL A 185 22.40 -45.31 -12.91
N GLY A 186 23.32 -44.43 -13.22
CA GLY A 186 23.30 -43.01 -12.81
C GLY A 186 24.38 -42.69 -11.80
N SER A 187 24.17 -41.64 -11.02
CA SER A 187 25.15 -41.24 -9.98
C SER A 187 24.95 -42.03 -8.68
N LYS A 188 26.01 -42.51 -8.11
CA LYS A 188 25.99 -43.19 -6.80
C LYS A 188 25.54 -42.25 -5.68
N SER A 189 25.76 -40.95 -5.85
CA SER A 189 25.44 -39.96 -4.86
C SER A 189 24.75 -38.75 -5.52
N ILE A 190 23.85 -38.12 -4.77
CA ILE A 190 23.17 -36.88 -5.11
C ILE A 190 23.47 -35.84 -4.03
N VAL A 191 23.43 -34.56 -4.40
CA VAL A 191 23.73 -33.46 -3.48
C VAL A 191 22.48 -32.58 -3.38
N CYS A 192 22.09 -32.18 -2.18
CA CYS A 192 21.07 -31.19 -1.99
C CYS A 192 21.57 -29.84 -2.49
N SER A 193 20.92 -29.30 -3.50
CA SER A 193 21.31 -28.10 -4.25
C SER A 193 20.35 -26.94 -4.01
N ASP A 194 20.60 -25.81 -4.67
CA ASP A 194 19.76 -24.63 -4.58
C ASP A 194 18.30 -24.93 -4.90
N GLY A 195 17.40 -24.29 -4.16
CA GLY A 195 15.96 -24.42 -4.33
C GLY A 195 15.40 -25.76 -3.86
N GLY A 196 16.10 -26.45 -2.95
CA GLY A 196 15.62 -27.69 -2.33
C GLY A 196 15.54 -28.89 -3.31
N ARG A 197 16.42 -28.93 -4.31
CA ARG A 197 16.43 -29.97 -5.32
C ARG A 197 17.75 -30.74 -5.33
N TYR A 198 17.67 -32.02 -5.57
CA TYR A 198 18.87 -32.84 -5.75
C TYR A 198 19.50 -32.66 -7.14
N SER A 199 20.84 -32.63 -7.17
CA SER A 199 21.63 -32.64 -8.40
C SER A 199 22.85 -33.54 -8.24
N PRO A 200 23.05 -34.51 -9.14
CA PRO A 200 22.10 -34.98 -10.16
C PRO A 200 20.88 -35.64 -9.53
N GLY A 201 19.92 -36.07 -10.35
CA GLY A 201 18.75 -36.82 -9.87
C GLY A 201 19.13 -38.22 -9.33
N PRO A 202 18.20 -38.87 -8.60
CA PRO A 202 18.45 -40.19 -8.01
C PRO A 202 18.75 -41.25 -9.08
N PRO A 203 19.61 -42.27 -8.76
CA PRO A 203 19.96 -43.35 -9.67
C PRO A 203 18.80 -44.36 -9.83
N GLU A 204 18.98 -45.26 -10.77
CA GLU A 204 18.09 -46.45 -10.97
C GLU A 204 18.91 -47.71 -10.65
N CYS A 205 18.28 -48.71 -10.02
CA CYS A 205 18.86 -50.04 -9.84
C CYS A 205 18.24 -50.98 -10.86
N ARG A 206 19.01 -51.37 -11.87
CA ARG A 206 18.57 -52.27 -12.96
C ARG A 206 19.10 -53.70 -12.73
N GLY A 207 18.20 -54.68 -12.88
CA GLY A 207 18.58 -56.08 -12.76
C GLY A 207 19.67 -56.48 -13.79
N VAL A 208 20.68 -57.23 -13.33
CA VAL A 208 21.72 -57.77 -14.18
C VAL A 208 21.04 -58.85 -15.07
N ARG A 209 20.79 -58.54 -16.33
CA ARG A 209 20.42 -59.61 -17.30
C ARG A 209 21.65 -60.53 -17.41
N ARG A 210 21.57 -61.72 -16.82
CA ARG A 210 22.47 -62.82 -17.23
C ARG A 210 22.18 -63.00 -18.71
N ALA A 211 23.16 -62.73 -19.56
CA ALA A 211 23.13 -63.11 -20.96
C ALA A 211 23.09 -64.62 -20.99
N LEU A 212 21.91 -65.19 -21.11
CA LEU A 212 21.78 -66.54 -21.58
C LEU A 212 22.23 -66.48 -23.03
N THR A 213 23.37 -67.10 -23.32
CA THR A 213 23.81 -67.48 -24.67
C THR A 213 22.72 -68.38 -25.24
N GLU A 214 21.80 -67.85 -25.96
CA GLU A 214 20.96 -68.57 -26.90
C GLU A 214 21.50 -68.30 -28.31
N GLU A 215 22.11 -69.39 -28.82
CA GLU A 215 22.44 -69.52 -30.23
C GLU A 215 21.19 -69.37 -31.09
N ALA A 216 21.37 -68.61 -32.12
CA ALA A 216 20.67 -68.54 -33.40
C ALA A 216 19.40 -69.38 -33.58
N SER A 217 18.30 -68.72 -33.87
CA SER A 217 17.36 -69.25 -34.95
C SER A 217 16.76 -68.03 -35.64
N THR A 218 17.18 -67.94 -36.88
CA THR A 218 16.67 -67.08 -37.94
C THR A 218 15.22 -67.42 -38.24
N THR A 219 14.29 -66.48 -38.14
CA THR A 219 13.13 -66.43 -38.98
C THR A 219 12.64 -65.00 -39.22
N ARG A 220 12.64 -64.68 -40.46
CA ARG A 220 12.28 -63.49 -41.18
C ARG A 220 10.74 -63.43 -41.30
N ALA A 221 10.11 -62.33 -40.98
CA ALA A 221 8.86 -61.92 -41.60
C ALA A 221 8.69 -60.41 -41.56
N SER A 222 8.59 -59.86 -42.72
CA SER A 222 8.23 -58.47 -43.04
C SER A 222 6.74 -58.21 -42.84
N SER A 223 6.40 -56.96 -42.63
CA SER A 223 5.36 -56.17 -43.38
C SER A 223 4.80 -55.09 -42.40
N THR A 224 4.99 -53.89 -42.69
CA THR A 224 4.26 -52.95 -43.54
C THR A 224 3.11 -52.18 -42.84
N THR A 225 3.32 -50.82 -42.77
CA THR A 225 2.40 -49.69 -42.98
C THR A 225 1.08 -49.63 -42.21
N THR A 226 0.72 -48.52 -41.63
CA THR A 226 0.12 -47.27 -42.18
C THR A 226 -0.30 -46.33 -41.06
N SER A 227 0.10 -45.10 -41.09
CA SER A 227 -0.55 -43.81 -41.25
C SER A 227 -2.04 -43.66 -40.92
N SER A 228 -2.31 -42.65 -40.12
CA SER A 228 -3.42 -41.68 -40.10
C SER A 228 -3.56 -41.15 -38.65
N GLY A 229 -3.44 -39.92 -38.25
CA GLY A 229 -4.04 -38.73 -38.84
C GLY A 229 -5.44 -38.49 -38.26
N ASP A 230 -5.58 -37.65 -37.23
CA ASP A 230 -6.66 -36.68 -37.25
C ASP A 230 -6.53 -35.61 -36.14
N LYS A 231 -6.89 -34.42 -36.58
CA LYS A 231 -7.03 -33.16 -35.86
C LYS A 231 -8.35 -33.11 -35.10
N HIS A 232 -8.40 -32.33 -34.01
CA HIS A 232 -9.51 -31.43 -33.63
C HIS A 232 -9.01 -30.57 -32.44
N ASP A 233 -8.86 -29.29 -32.58
CA ASP A 233 -9.77 -28.17 -32.75
C ASP A 233 -10.49 -27.76 -31.45
N GLY A 234 -10.20 -26.53 -31.01
CA GLY A 234 -11.12 -25.49 -30.66
C GLY A 234 -11.68 -25.45 -29.22
N GLY A 235 -11.38 -24.38 -28.53
CA GLY A 235 -12.11 -23.99 -27.31
C GLY A 235 -11.64 -22.69 -26.68
N VAL A 236 -11.89 -21.57 -27.37
CA VAL A 236 -11.80 -20.19 -26.80
C VAL A 236 -13.03 -19.96 -25.93
N ASN A 237 -12.87 -19.61 -24.70
CA ASN A 237 -13.93 -19.00 -23.89
C ASN A 237 -13.50 -17.62 -23.41
N THR A 238 -14.01 -16.63 -24.13
CA THR A 238 -14.07 -15.22 -23.77
C THR A 238 -15.13 -15.03 -22.70
N TYR A 239 -14.80 -14.42 -21.58
CA TYR A 239 -15.77 -13.92 -20.62
C TYR A 239 -15.64 -12.40 -20.53
N THR A 240 -16.61 -11.70 -21.09
CA THR A 240 -16.85 -10.27 -20.92
C THR A 240 -17.84 -10.08 -19.77
N ASP A 241 -17.48 -9.31 -18.77
CA ASP A 241 -18.48 -8.77 -17.84
C ASP A 241 -18.33 -7.25 -17.75
N THR A 242 -19.38 -6.60 -18.18
CA THR A 242 -19.63 -5.17 -18.12
C THR A 242 -20.52 -4.89 -16.93
N GLY A 243 -19.99 -4.31 -15.87
CA GLY A 243 -20.75 -3.85 -14.70
C GLY A 243 -20.63 -2.35 -14.49
N LYS A 244 -21.58 -1.60 -15.07
CA LYS A 244 -21.74 -0.16 -14.95
C LYS A 244 -22.59 0.12 -13.71
N LEU A 245 -22.05 0.78 -12.70
CA LEU A 245 -22.81 1.33 -11.57
C LEU A 245 -22.81 2.86 -11.61
N LEU A 246 -23.96 3.38 -11.96
CA LEU A 246 -24.35 4.78 -11.84
C LEU A 246 -24.63 5.09 -10.36
N ASN A 247 -23.95 6.06 -9.78
CA ASN A 247 -24.30 6.61 -8.47
C ASN A 247 -24.84 8.01 -8.63
N SER A 248 -26.15 8.11 -8.50
CA SER A 248 -26.92 9.34 -8.44
C SER A 248 -26.81 9.93 -7.03
N ARG A 249 -26.21 11.09 -6.88
CA ARG A 249 -26.18 11.83 -5.63
C ARG A 249 -27.17 12.99 -5.69
N SER A 250 -28.18 12.87 -4.88
CA SER A 250 -29.31 13.79 -4.71
C SER A 250 -28.88 15.14 -4.14
N ASN A 251 -29.35 16.17 -4.80
CA ASN A 251 -29.15 17.60 -4.52
C ASN A 251 -30.26 18.06 -3.55
N LYS A 252 -30.01 18.02 -2.23
CA LYS A 252 -30.99 18.49 -1.21
C LYS A 252 -30.50 19.57 -0.25
N ASP A 253 -29.25 20.04 -0.37
CA ASP A 253 -28.66 20.94 0.64
C ASP A 253 -28.72 22.44 0.29
N VAL A 254 -29.24 22.83 -0.86
CA VAL A 254 -29.27 24.25 -1.26
C VAL A 254 -30.53 24.99 -0.74
N SER A 255 -31.58 24.27 -0.34
CA SER A 255 -32.84 24.89 0.06
C SER A 255 -32.89 25.37 1.52
N PHE A 256 -31.99 24.89 2.38
CA PHE A 256 -32.01 25.22 3.82
C PHE A 256 -31.33 26.56 4.16
N ILE A 257 -30.36 26.99 3.36
CA ILE A 257 -29.58 28.21 3.62
C ILE A 257 -30.36 29.47 3.23
N LEU A 258 -31.22 29.38 2.23
CA LEU A 258 -32.07 30.50 1.79
C LEU A 258 -33.22 30.82 2.76
N CYS A 259 -33.65 29.86 3.56
CA CYS A 259 -34.75 30.08 4.52
C CYS A 259 -34.27 30.80 5.81
N LEU A 260 -33.03 30.60 6.24
CA LEU A 260 -32.47 31.23 7.45
C LEU A 260 -32.12 32.70 7.26
N THR A 261 -31.69 33.10 6.07
CA THR A 261 -31.38 34.51 5.76
C THR A 261 -32.66 35.40 5.69
N MET A 262 -33.77 34.83 5.29
CA MET A 262 -35.07 35.57 5.27
C MET A 262 -35.64 35.79 6.67
N ILE A 263 -35.39 34.88 7.63
CA ILE A 263 -35.93 35.01 9.00
C ILE A 263 -35.17 36.07 9.80
N VAL A 264 -33.88 36.24 9.58
CA VAL A 264 -33.05 37.25 10.27
C VAL A 264 -33.40 38.66 9.73
N SER A 265 -33.60 38.80 8.44
CA SER A 265 -34.02 40.09 7.82
C SER A 265 -35.42 40.54 8.28
N PHE A 266 -36.33 39.59 8.50
CA PHE A 266 -37.69 39.93 8.99
C PHE A 266 -37.72 40.38 10.45
N ARG A 267 -36.82 39.84 11.32
CA ARG A 267 -36.75 40.26 12.72
C ARG A 267 -36.14 41.67 12.90
N ILE A 268 -35.20 42.07 12.04
CA ILE A 268 -34.61 43.40 12.07
C ILE A 268 -35.64 44.44 11.58
N TYR A 269 -36.43 44.11 10.58
CA TYR A 269 -37.49 45.03 10.04
C TYR A 269 -38.65 45.21 11.02
N ALA A 270 -39.03 44.18 11.76
CA ALA A 270 -40.07 44.25 12.79
C ALA A 270 -39.66 45.08 14.01
N SER A 271 -38.39 45.00 14.42
CA SER A 271 -37.87 45.80 15.54
C SER A 271 -37.75 47.29 15.20
N CYS A 272 -37.46 47.62 13.92
CA CYS A 272 -37.40 49.04 13.49
C CYS A 272 -38.78 49.72 13.38
N ARG A 273 -39.84 48.94 13.02
CA ARG A 273 -41.22 49.46 12.99
C ARG A 273 -41.81 49.71 14.40
N LEU A 274 -41.47 48.91 15.38
CA LEU A 274 -41.91 49.09 16.76
C LEU A 274 -41.29 50.32 17.43
N CYS A 275 -40.07 50.71 17.04
CA CYS A 275 -39.45 51.95 17.51
C CYS A 275 -40.13 53.20 16.90
N HIS A 276 -40.64 53.13 15.65
CA HIS A 276 -41.26 54.28 15.00
C HIS A 276 -42.68 54.58 15.51
N MET A 277 -43.40 53.58 16.06
CA MET A 277 -44.76 53.75 16.59
C MET A 277 -44.81 54.23 18.07
N ARG A 278 -43.67 54.27 18.79
CA ARG A 278 -43.64 54.81 20.16
C ARG A 278 -43.23 56.28 20.25
N PHE A 279 -43.00 56.95 19.11
CA PHE A 279 -42.59 58.37 19.10
C PHE A 279 -43.66 59.33 18.56
N THR A 280 -44.91 58.83 18.31
CA THR A 280 -46.05 59.67 17.96
C THR A 280 -47.18 59.44 18.94
N ARG A 281 -46.96 59.79 20.20
CA ARG A 281 -48.02 60.11 21.21
C ARG A 281 -47.44 61.15 22.15
#